data_4126d141924d0d7c07a7c1090fcab941
#
_entry.id   4126d141924d0d7c07a7c1090fcab941
#
_cell.length_a   1.000
_cell.length_b   1.000
_cell.length_c   1.000
_cell.angle_alpha   90.00
_cell.angle_beta   90.00
_cell.angle_gamma   90.00
#
_symmetry.space_group_name_H-M   'P 1'
#
loop_
_entity.id
_entity.type
_entity.pdbx_description
1 polymer ?
#
loop_
_entity_poly.entity_id
_entity_poly.type
_entity_poly.pdbx_seq_one_letter_code
_entity_poly.pdbx_strand_id
1 'polypeptide(L)'
;MKQIAPLLSVFLCAATPVLAQETVGALGLATDQPITVNADMFAADLQGESGTYTGNVVVTQGAIKLRADEVTVVAPGGRATRMDASGNVVVDMPSGTAVGDTAVYDIGAQIVRLSGDVALTNNNNIMRGSVLEVEVETGLARLTGGANAVQIDGQGRVQGLFVPSPQSGSANSNP
;
A
#
# COMPACT_ATOMS: atom_id res chain seq x y z
N MET A 1 -13.17 -33.54 70.16
CA MET A 1 -11.97 -33.34 69.33
C MET A 1 -12.41 -33.07 67.94
N LYS A 2 -12.27 -31.84 67.49
CA LYS A 2 -12.86 -31.33 66.26
C LYS A 2 -11.82 -31.43 65.14
N GLN A 3 -12.11 -32.16 64.10
CA GLN A 3 -11.34 -32.21 62.86
C GLN A 3 -11.76 -31.07 61.96
N ILE A 4 -10.84 -30.20 61.61
CA ILE A 4 -11.00 -29.10 60.67
C ILE A 4 -10.35 -29.52 59.36
N ALA A 5 -11.14 -29.74 58.29
CA ALA A 5 -10.67 -30.00 56.95
C ALA A 5 -10.41 -28.67 56.22
N PRO A 6 -9.28 -28.45 55.51
CA PRO A 6 -9.13 -27.29 54.66
C PRO A 6 -9.73 -27.51 53.27
N LEU A 7 -10.60 -26.61 52.85
CA LEU A 7 -11.15 -26.49 51.51
C LEU A 7 -10.01 -26.02 50.55
N LEU A 8 -9.63 -26.89 49.65
CA LEU A 8 -8.70 -26.58 48.55
C LEU A 8 -9.51 -25.95 47.42
N SER A 9 -9.47 -24.60 47.34
CA SER A 9 -10.08 -23.84 46.25
C SER A 9 -9.16 -23.90 45.01
N VAL A 10 -9.54 -24.72 44.01
CA VAL A 10 -8.90 -24.78 42.71
C VAL A 10 -9.37 -23.58 41.89
N PHE A 11 -8.48 -22.59 41.75
CA PHE A 11 -8.69 -21.44 40.87
C PHE A 11 -8.37 -21.84 39.44
N LEU A 12 -9.40 -22.19 38.66
CA LEU A 12 -9.31 -22.50 37.23
C LEU A 12 -9.12 -21.21 36.46
N CYS A 13 -7.88 -20.88 36.15
CA CYS A 13 -7.52 -19.75 35.30
C CYS A 13 -7.89 -20.11 33.85
N ALA A 14 -9.05 -19.64 33.38
CA ALA A 14 -9.44 -19.75 31.99
C ALA A 14 -8.57 -18.78 31.17
N ALA A 15 -7.57 -19.32 30.47
CA ALA A 15 -6.80 -18.60 29.47
C ALA A 15 -7.71 -18.34 28.26
N THR A 16 -8.22 -17.12 28.13
CA THR A 16 -8.89 -16.69 26.91
C THR A 16 -7.83 -16.49 25.82
N PRO A 17 -7.98 -17.10 24.62
CA PRO A 17 -7.12 -16.79 23.51
C PRO A 17 -7.35 -15.34 23.10
N VAL A 18 -6.34 -14.50 23.23
CA VAL A 18 -6.29 -13.18 22.61
C VAL A 18 -6.17 -13.43 21.10
N LEU A 19 -7.27 -13.27 20.38
CA LEU A 19 -7.25 -13.19 18.93
C LEU A 19 -6.52 -11.88 18.59
N ALA A 20 -5.30 -12.01 18.05
CA ALA A 20 -4.60 -10.88 17.46
C ALA A 20 -5.49 -10.35 16.33
N GLN A 21 -6.07 -9.17 16.50
CA GLN A 21 -6.76 -8.47 15.43
C GLN A 21 -5.68 -7.92 14.49
N GLU A 22 -5.59 -8.49 13.30
CA GLU A 22 -4.82 -7.90 12.22
C GLU A 22 -5.40 -6.52 11.93
N THR A 23 -4.63 -5.48 12.19
CA THR A 23 -5.00 -4.10 11.82
C THR A 23 -4.83 -3.94 10.32
N VAL A 24 -5.90 -4.18 9.58
CA VAL A 24 -5.98 -3.81 8.17
C VAL A 24 -6.13 -2.30 8.14
N GLY A 25 -5.11 -1.59 7.65
CA GLY A 25 -5.17 -0.14 7.46
C GLY A 25 -6.35 0.28 6.57
N ALA A 26 -6.74 1.55 6.62
CA ALA A 26 -7.94 2.08 5.96
C ALA A 26 -7.98 1.86 4.43
N LEU A 27 -6.83 1.57 3.80
CA LEU A 27 -6.73 1.19 2.37
C LEU A 27 -6.61 -0.32 2.15
N GLY A 28 -6.79 -1.17 3.17
CA GLY A 28 -6.58 -2.60 3.08
C GLY A 28 -5.11 -3.00 2.95
N LEU A 29 -4.20 -2.13 3.37
CA LEU A 29 -2.75 -2.32 3.32
C LEU A 29 -2.31 -3.04 4.60
N ALA A 30 -2.11 -4.36 4.52
CA ALA A 30 -1.52 -5.14 5.61
C ALA A 30 0.01 -4.96 5.55
N THR A 31 0.56 -4.10 6.42
CA THR A 31 2.00 -3.76 6.46
C THR A 31 2.87 -4.82 7.13
N ASP A 32 2.27 -5.75 7.84
CA ASP A 32 2.91 -6.88 8.52
C ASP A 32 3.08 -8.12 7.64
N GLN A 33 2.50 -8.12 6.43
CA GLN A 33 2.64 -9.21 5.48
C GLN A 33 4.04 -9.25 4.85
N PRO A 34 4.59 -10.45 4.58
CA PRO A 34 5.88 -10.57 3.93
C PRO A 34 5.86 -9.96 2.52
N ILE A 35 6.96 -9.28 2.18
CA ILE A 35 7.17 -8.74 0.84
C ILE A 35 7.80 -9.83 -0.02
N THR A 36 7.20 -10.16 -1.15
CA THR A 36 7.72 -11.10 -2.14
C THR A 36 8.08 -10.33 -3.40
N VAL A 37 9.28 -10.58 -3.95
CA VAL A 37 9.75 -9.98 -5.21
C VAL A 37 10.03 -11.09 -6.21
N ASN A 38 9.49 -10.95 -7.44
CA ASN A 38 9.79 -11.80 -8.59
C ASN A 38 10.33 -10.91 -9.71
N ALA A 39 11.36 -11.37 -10.42
CA ALA A 39 11.98 -10.66 -11.52
C ALA A 39 12.73 -11.65 -12.43
N ASP A 40 13.16 -11.20 -13.61
CA ASP A 40 13.95 -12.02 -14.54
C ASP A 40 15.42 -12.11 -14.08
N MET A 41 15.94 -11.08 -13.40
CA MET A 41 17.33 -11.00 -12.95
C MET A 41 17.42 -10.38 -11.57
N PHE A 42 18.39 -10.83 -10.77
CA PHE A 42 18.76 -10.25 -9.49
C PHE A 42 20.27 -10.02 -9.40
N ALA A 43 20.68 -8.83 -8.98
CA ALA A 43 22.06 -8.49 -8.67
C ALA A 43 22.17 -7.95 -7.25
N ALA A 44 23.15 -8.44 -6.47
CA ALA A 44 23.38 -7.96 -5.12
C ALA A 44 24.68 -7.12 -5.06
N ASP A 45 24.59 -5.96 -4.43
CA ASP A 45 25.75 -5.18 -3.97
C ASP A 45 25.92 -5.41 -2.47
N LEU A 46 26.87 -6.27 -2.14
CA LEU A 46 27.15 -6.65 -0.73
C LEU A 46 27.83 -5.52 0.05
N GLN A 47 28.50 -4.58 -0.63
CA GLN A 47 29.11 -3.40 0.02
C GLN A 47 28.09 -2.28 0.24
N GLY A 48 27.21 -2.09 -0.74
CA GLY A 48 26.10 -1.13 -0.65
C GLY A 48 24.88 -1.67 0.09
N GLU A 49 24.96 -2.92 0.61
CA GLU A 49 23.85 -3.57 1.32
C GLU A 49 22.52 -3.44 0.57
N SER A 50 22.58 -3.65 -0.76
CA SER A 50 21.41 -3.50 -1.63
C SER A 50 21.30 -4.64 -2.63
N GLY A 51 20.07 -4.85 -3.14
CA GLY A 51 19.78 -5.80 -4.18
C GLY A 51 18.89 -5.17 -5.24
N THR A 52 19.26 -5.34 -6.52
CA THR A 52 18.50 -4.82 -7.66
C THR A 52 17.86 -5.97 -8.42
N TYR A 53 16.58 -5.90 -8.61
CA TYR A 53 15.74 -6.77 -9.40
C TYR A 53 15.43 -6.08 -10.73
N THR A 54 15.61 -6.75 -11.85
CA THR A 54 15.44 -6.18 -13.19
C THR A 54 14.64 -7.14 -14.08
N GLY A 55 13.78 -6.57 -14.90
CA GLY A 55 12.95 -7.28 -15.88
C GLY A 55 11.68 -7.87 -15.27
N ASN A 56 10.52 -7.42 -15.77
CA ASN A 56 9.19 -7.89 -15.36
C ASN A 56 9.02 -7.99 -13.84
N VAL A 57 9.52 -6.98 -13.12
CA VAL A 57 9.53 -7.03 -11.65
C VAL A 57 8.11 -6.96 -11.10
N VAL A 58 7.79 -7.89 -10.22
CA VAL A 58 6.51 -7.94 -9.50
C VAL A 58 6.80 -8.04 -8.01
N VAL A 59 6.42 -7.01 -7.26
CA VAL A 59 6.46 -6.99 -5.79
C VAL A 59 5.04 -7.19 -5.27
N THR A 60 4.89 -8.09 -4.31
CA THR A 60 3.58 -8.38 -3.68
C THR A 60 3.70 -8.27 -2.17
N GLN A 61 2.77 -7.55 -1.55
CA GLN A 61 2.62 -7.49 -0.10
C GLN A 61 1.12 -7.52 0.24
N GLY A 62 0.64 -8.62 0.78
CA GLY A 62 -0.80 -8.81 1.02
C GLY A 62 -1.61 -8.68 -0.28
N ALA A 63 -2.56 -7.75 -0.29
CA ALA A 63 -3.41 -7.46 -1.45
C ALA A 63 -2.81 -6.43 -2.42
N ILE A 64 -1.61 -5.88 -2.12
CA ILE A 64 -0.94 -4.90 -2.98
C ILE A 64 -0.02 -5.62 -3.95
N LYS A 65 -0.03 -5.19 -5.20
CA LYS A 65 0.90 -5.63 -6.22
C LYS A 65 1.52 -4.43 -6.93
N LEU A 66 2.85 -4.33 -6.90
CA LEU A 66 3.60 -3.35 -7.68
C LEU A 66 4.27 -4.07 -8.86
N ARG A 67 4.20 -3.49 -10.05
CA ARG A 67 4.95 -3.88 -11.24
C ARG A 67 5.85 -2.72 -11.65
N ALA A 68 7.07 -3.06 -12.10
CA ALA A 68 8.06 -2.10 -12.59
C ALA A 68 9.06 -2.80 -13.52
N ASP A 69 9.89 -2.02 -14.21
CA ASP A 69 10.99 -2.57 -15.01
C ASP A 69 12.19 -2.93 -14.11
N GLU A 70 12.40 -2.15 -13.04
CA GLU A 70 13.48 -2.35 -12.07
C GLU A 70 13.02 -1.99 -10.66
N VAL A 71 13.51 -2.75 -9.67
CA VAL A 71 13.31 -2.47 -8.25
C VAL A 71 14.62 -2.69 -7.49
N THR A 72 15.10 -1.65 -6.79
CA THR A 72 16.23 -1.73 -5.87
C THR A 72 15.73 -1.76 -4.44
N VAL A 73 16.21 -2.73 -3.66
CA VAL A 73 15.93 -2.87 -2.23
C VAL A 73 17.19 -2.56 -1.45
N VAL A 74 17.11 -1.58 -0.55
CA VAL A 74 18.19 -1.23 0.40
C VAL A 74 17.92 -1.95 1.71
N ALA A 75 18.89 -2.76 2.17
CA ALA A 75 18.72 -3.67 3.29
C ALA A 75 19.94 -3.70 4.22
N PRO A 76 20.27 -2.59 4.92
CA PRO A 76 21.39 -2.53 5.84
C PRO A 76 21.21 -3.56 6.96
N GLY A 77 22.28 -4.34 7.20
CA GLY A 77 22.23 -5.45 8.16
C GLY A 77 21.23 -6.56 7.78
N GLY A 78 20.86 -6.68 6.50
CA GLY A 78 19.92 -7.68 6.00
C GLY A 78 18.45 -7.36 6.24
N ARG A 79 18.13 -6.16 6.71
CA ARG A 79 16.76 -5.69 6.92
C ARG A 79 16.38 -4.62 5.90
N ALA A 80 15.39 -4.88 5.07
CA ALA A 80 14.91 -3.91 4.10
C ALA A 80 14.38 -2.65 4.81
N THR A 81 14.90 -1.48 4.40
CA THR A 81 14.50 -0.18 4.92
C THR A 81 13.85 0.69 3.86
N ARG A 82 14.20 0.47 2.58
CA ARG A 82 13.71 1.26 1.45
C ARG A 82 13.63 0.40 0.19
N MET A 83 12.65 0.70 -0.63
CA MET A 83 12.52 0.14 -1.98
C MET A 83 12.33 1.28 -2.98
N ASP A 84 13.10 1.27 -4.06
CA ASP A 84 13.01 2.21 -5.17
C ASP A 84 12.60 1.42 -6.42
N ALA A 85 11.48 1.77 -7.04
CA ALA A 85 11.00 1.17 -8.27
C ALA A 85 11.02 2.20 -9.40
N SER A 86 11.40 1.77 -10.59
CA SER A 86 11.48 2.62 -11.78
C SER A 86 11.04 1.89 -13.05
N GLY A 87 10.55 2.68 -14.00
CA GLY A 87 10.07 2.23 -15.31
C GLY A 87 8.69 1.58 -15.24
N ASN A 88 7.72 2.21 -15.89
CA ASN A 88 6.35 1.71 -16.05
C ASN A 88 5.71 1.24 -14.73
N VAL A 89 5.87 2.05 -13.68
CA VAL A 89 5.41 1.67 -12.35
C VAL A 89 3.88 1.62 -12.29
N VAL A 90 3.35 0.47 -11.90
CA VAL A 90 1.91 0.24 -11.69
C VAL A 90 1.71 -0.36 -10.31
N VAL A 91 0.88 0.27 -9.49
CA VAL A 91 0.51 -0.21 -8.15
C VAL A 91 -0.97 -0.55 -8.13
N ASP A 92 -1.28 -1.83 -8.02
CA ASP A 92 -2.64 -2.33 -7.84
C ASP A 92 -2.94 -2.47 -6.35
N MET A 93 -4.04 -1.89 -5.91
CA MET A 93 -4.54 -1.90 -4.53
C MET A 93 -6.02 -2.25 -4.52
N PRO A 94 -6.59 -2.73 -3.41
CA PRO A 94 -8.04 -2.96 -3.30
C PRO A 94 -8.88 -1.70 -3.59
N SER A 95 -8.32 -0.52 -3.32
CA SER A 95 -8.96 0.78 -3.55
C SER A 95 -8.86 1.29 -4.99
N GLY A 96 -8.02 0.68 -5.83
CA GLY A 96 -7.81 1.11 -7.21
C GLY A 96 -6.39 0.88 -7.71
N THR A 97 -6.06 1.44 -8.86
CA THR A 97 -4.75 1.33 -9.50
C THR A 97 -4.10 2.70 -9.62
N ALA A 98 -2.84 2.82 -9.23
CA ALA A 98 -2.01 3.99 -9.47
C ALA A 98 -0.90 3.66 -10.48
N VAL A 99 -0.61 4.58 -11.40
CA VAL A 99 0.50 4.48 -12.35
C VAL A 99 1.42 5.70 -12.23
N GLY A 100 2.69 5.54 -12.57
CA GLY A 100 3.70 6.61 -12.57
C GLY A 100 5.02 6.12 -13.14
N ASP A 101 6.04 7.00 -13.17
CA ASP A 101 7.35 6.66 -13.71
C ASP A 101 8.25 5.98 -12.66
N THR A 102 8.15 6.44 -11.41
CA THR A 102 8.97 5.95 -10.29
C THR A 102 8.15 5.84 -9.02
N ALA A 103 8.51 4.88 -8.16
CA ALA A 103 7.96 4.79 -6.81
C ALA A 103 9.07 4.57 -5.78
N VAL A 104 8.90 5.18 -4.62
CA VAL A 104 9.77 5.00 -3.46
C VAL A 104 8.90 4.56 -2.29
N TYR A 105 9.26 3.45 -1.66
CA TYR A 105 8.65 3.01 -0.41
C TYR A 105 9.66 3.10 0.72
N ASP A 106 9.45 4.02 1.64
CA ASP A 106 10.15 4.07 2.93
C ASP A 106 9.42 3.12 3.89
N ILE A 107 10.05 1.98 4.18
CA ILE A 107 9.44 0.92 4.99
C ILE A 107 9.37 1.35 6.46
N GLY A 108 10.35 2.12 6.93
CA GLY A 108 10.39 2.60 8.31
C GLY A 108 9.32 3.66 8.59
N ALA A 109 9.15 4.60 7.68
CA ALA A 109 8.13 5.65 7.78
C ALA A 109 6.75 5.18 7.30
N GLN A 110 6.67 4.03 6.62
CA GLN A 110 5.44 3.50 5.99
C GLN A 110 4.83 4.47 4.97
N ILE A 111 5.69 5.17 4.20
CA ILE A 111 5.27 6.13 3.19
C ILE A 111 5.65 5.62 1.80
N VAL A 112 4.67 5.53 0.92
CA VAL A 112 4.86 5.30 -0.52
C VAL A 112 4.73 6.62 -1.26
N ARG A 113 5.72 6.94 -2.09
CA ARG A 113 5.69 8.11 -2.99
C ARG A 113 5.83 7.64 -4.42
N LEU A 114 4.81 7.92 -5.23
CA LEU A 114 4.78 7.69 -6.68
C LEU A 114 4.98 9.03 -7.38
N SER A 115 5.84 9.07 -8.40
CA SER A 115 6.20 10.29 -9.11
C SER A 115 6.23 10.07 -10.62
N GLY A 116 6.10 11.17 -11.38
CA GLY A 116 6.03 11.19 -12.84
C GLY A 116 4.62 11.57 -13.30
N ASP A 117 4.16 11.04 -14.43
CA ASP A 117 2.79 11.23 -14.91
C ASP A 117 1.82 10.36 -14.10
N VAL A 118 1.56 10.79 -12.87
CA VAL A 118 0.76 10.01 -11.94
C VAL A 118 -0.71 10.03 -12.34
N ALA A 119 -1.30 8.84 -12.51
CA ALA A 119 -2.74 8.67 -12.61
C ALA A 119 -3.22 7.66 -11.55
N LEU A 120 -4.21 8.05 -10.77
CA LEU A 120 -4.91 7.21 -9.81
C LEU A 120 -6.32 6.94 -10.31
N THR A 121 -6.64 5.68 -10.51
CA THR A 121 -7.97 5.22 -10.95
C THR A 121 -8.64 4.47 -9.79
N ASN A 122 -9.83 4.91 -9.43
CA ASN A 122 -10.66 4.24 -8.43
C ASN A 122 -12.08 4.09 -9.01
N ASN A 123 -12.52 2.86 -9.25
CA ASN A 123 -13.77 2.56 -9.94
C ASN A 123 -13.86 3.33 -11.29
N ASN A 124 -14.77 4.29 -11.39
CA ASN A 124 -15.00 5.11 -12.60
C ASN A 124 -14.35 6.51 -12.49
N ASN A 125 -13.59 6.77 -11.42
CA ASN A 125 -12.98 8.08 -11.19
C ASN A 125 -11.49 8.01 -11.52
N ILE A 126 -10.97 9.04 -12.17
CA ILE A 126 -9.56 9.17 -12.53
C ILE A 126 -9.06 10.49 -11.98
N MET A 127 -7.96 10.46 -11.25
CA MET A 127 -7.24 11.64 -10.78
C MET A 127 -5.84 11.63 -11.37
N ARG A 128 -5.36 12.79 -11.84
CA ARG A 128 -4.04 12.97 -12.43
C ARG A 128 -3.25 14.02 -11.68
N GLY A 129 -1.96 13.81 -11.53
CA GLY A 129 -1.03 14.72 -10.86
C GLY A 129 0.41 14.35 -11.14
N SER A 130 1.35 14.95 -10.43
CA SER A 130 2.80 14.67 -10.61
C SER A 130 3.38 13.82 -9.47
N VAL A 131 2.80 13.91 -8.28
CA VAL A 131 3.26 13.14 -7.11
C VAL A 131 2.05 12.66 -6.32
N LEU A 132 2.00 11.36 -6.07
CA LEU A 132 1.08 10.74 -5.12
C LEU A 132 1.90 10.26 -3.91
N GLU A 133 1.52 10.73 -2.73
CA GLU A 133 2.07 10.28 -1.47
C GLU A 133 0.98 9.55 -0.68
N VAL A 134 1.31 8.37 -0.16
CA VAL A 134 0.40 7.51 0.59
C VAL A 134 1.04 7.12 1.90
N GLU A 135 0.42 7.48 3.00
CA GLU A 135 0.74 6.94 4.32
C GLU A 135 0.02 5.59 4.47
N VAL A 136 0.80 4.52 4.51
CA VAL A 136 0.25 3.17 4.46
C VAL A 136 -0.52 2.83 5.75
N GLU A 137 -0.04 3.29 6.89
CA GLU A 137 -0.66 3.04 8.19
C GLU A 137 -2.04 3.70 8.31
N THR A 138 -2.15 4.98 7.93
CA THR A 138 -3.37 5.76 8.08
C THR A 138 -4.31 5.65 6.87
N GLY A 139 -3.75 5.23 5.73
CA GLY A 139 -4.44 5.23 4.44
C GLY A 139 -4.63 6.63 3.85
N LEU A 140 -3.96 7.65 4.38
CA LEU A 140 -4.03 9.00 3.86
C LEU A 140 -3.27 9.10 2.54
N ALA A 141 -3.96 9.49 1.48
CA ALA A 141 -3.38 9.71 0.15
C ALA A 141 -3.44 11.20 -0.21
N ARG A 142 -2.32 11.74 -0.68
CA ARG A 142 -2.20 13.13 -1.16
C ARG A 142 -1.67 13.14 -2.57
N LEU A 143 -2.46 13.63 -3.51
CA LEU A 143 -2.04 13.85 -4.90
C LEU A 143 -1.72 15.33 -5.09
N THR A 144 -0.54 15.61 -5.64
CA THR A 144 -0.06 16.98 -5.88
C THR A 144 0.18 17.16 -7.38
N GLY A 145 -0.26 18.29 -7.91
CA GLY A 145 0.13 18.78 -9.24
C GLY A 145 1.56 19.33 -9.20
N GLY A 146 2.24 19.32 -10.34
CA GLY A 146 3.60 19.84 -10.47
C GLY A 146 3.82 20.40 -11.88
N ALA A 147 5.05 20.82 -12.16
CA ALA A 147 5.41 21.41 -13.47
C ALA A 147 5.15 20.47 -14.66
N ASN A 148 5.09 19.16 -14.44
CA ASN A 148 4.80 18.13 -15.45
C ASN A 148 3.32 17.67 -15.43
N ALA A 149 2.48 18.17 -14.52
CA ALA A 149 1.05 17.92 -14.60
C ALA A 149 0.48 18.63 -15.81
N VAL A 150 -0.57 18.06 -16.43
CA VAL A 150 -1.24 18.63 -17.60
C VAL A 150 -1.44 20.13 -17.40
N GLN A 151 -0.73 20.93 -18.18
CA GLN A 151 -0.76 22.39 -18.08
C GLN A 151 -2.05 22.89 -18.74
N ILE A 152 -3.05 23.19 -17.91
CA ILE A 152 -4.11 24.11 -18.28
C ILE A 152 -3.71 25.45 -17.68
N ASP A 153 -3.45 26.44 -18.49
CA ASP A 153 -3.01 27.80 -18.07
C ASP A 153 -1.61 27.90 -17.43
N GLY A 154 -0.64 27.02 -17.79
CA GLY A 154 0.76 27.14 -17.36
C GLY A 154 1.03 26.80 -15.89
N GLN A 155 0.05 26.31 -15.15
CA GLN A 155 0.22 25.84 -13.77
C GLN A 155 -0.16 24.35 -13.68
N GLY A 156 0.78 23.53 -13.19
CA GLY A 156 0.54 22.12 -12.95
C GLY A 156 -0.52 21.92 -11.87
N ARG A 157 -1.71 21.46 -12.26
CA ARG A 157 -2.85 21.23 -11.37
C ARG A 157 -3.19 19.74 -11.28
N VAL A 158 -3.74 19.33 -10.16
CA VAL A 158 -4.41 18.02 -10.06
C VAL A 158 -5.72 18.09 -10.85
N GLN A 159 -5.96 17.06 -11.66
CA GLN A 159 -7.21 16.90 -12.41
C GLN A 159 -7.98 15.70 -11.87
N GLY A 160 -9.30 15.82 -11.77
CA GLY A 160 -10.20 14.74 -11.40
C GLY A 160 -11.36 14.63 -12.39
N LEU A 161 -11.60 13.42 -12.90
CA LEU A 161 -12.79 13.05 -13.65
C LEU A 161 -13.64 12.13 -12.78
N PHE A 162 -14.85 12.56 -12.48
CA PHE A 162 -15.81 11.80 -11.69
C PHE A 162 -17.01 11.44 -12.57
N VAL A 163 -17.29 10.15 -12.69
CA VAL A 163 -18.47 9.65 -13.40
C VAL A 163 -19.53 9.32 -12.36
N PRO A 164 -20.63 10.10 -12.28
CA PRO A 164 -21.73 9.79 -11.37
C PRO A 164 -22.33 8.43 -11.71
N SER A 165 -22.51 7.56 -10.72
CA SER A 165 -23.31 6.35 -10.92
C SER A 165 -24.76 6.76 -11.22
N PRO A 166 -25.44 6.20 -12.24
CA PRO A 166 -26.85 6.47 -12.45
C PRO A 166 -27.60 6.03 -11.19
N GLN A 167 -28.26 6.97 -10.54
CA GLN A 167 -29.22 6.63 -9.49
C GLN A 167 -30.31 5.80 -10.17
N SER A 168 -30.42 4.53 -9.79
CA SER A 168 -31.61 3.73 -10.10
C SER A 168 -32.80 4.44 -9.44
N GLY A 169 -33.49 5.25 -10.25
CA GLY A 169 -34.69 5.92 -9.84
C GLY A 169 -35.67 4.88 -9.35
N SER A 170 -35.99 4.91 -8.06
CA SER A 170 -37.12 4.20 -7.48
C SER A 170 -38.37 4.68 -8.24
N ALA A 171 -38.79 3.89 -9.20
CA ALA A 171 -40.11 4.06 -9.78
C ALA A 171 -41.12 3.78 -8.67
N ASN A 172 -41.59 4.84 -8.04
CA ASN A 172 -42.71 4.77 -7.13
C ASN A 172 -43.98 4.60 -8.00
N SER A 173 -44.29 3.34 -8.31
CA SER A 173 -45.60 2.98 -8.83
C SER A 173 -46.57 2.93 -7.66
N ASN A 174 -47.28 4.05 -7.46
CA ASN A 174 -48.45 4.06 -6.61
C ASN A 174 -49.68 3.73 -7.47
N PRO A 175 -50.52 2.75 -7.08
CA PRO A 175 -51.75 2.39 -7.77
C PRO A 175 -52.86 3.42 -7.56
#